data_2005be7e4a45b96d4f97111905d63aa6
#
_entry.id   2005be7e4a45b96d4f97111905d63aa6
#
_cell.length_a   1.000
_cell.length_b   1.000
_cell.length_c   1.000
_cell.angle_alpha   90.00
_cell.angle_beta   90.00
_cell.angle_gamma   90.00
#
_symmetry.space_group_name_H-M   'P 1'
#
loop_
_entity.id
_entity.type
_entity.pdbx_description
1 polymer ?
#
loop_
_entity_poly.entity_id
_entity_poly.type
_entity_poly.pdbx_seq_one_letter_code
_entity_poly.pdbx_strand_id
1 'polypeptide(L)'
;MKKMISIIAVAALTFALTACGGSSQAATTDTQAAENSTPAAVEEQKETVEVTEQTETQPEAAQEAKQEEAAQEQAQETAAEPASETPAADHAAVLVAFFSATGTTKGVAEKIASVTGGDLYEILAAEPYTSADLNYNDRNSRATKEQNDKSARPAIGSKELSLEGYTTIYLGFPIWWGEEPRILDTFVEKYNFDGITVIPFCTSGGSGIGRSGPNMEKLAGSGTWLDGERFSGSVSEDELKSWIEGLK
;
A
#
# COMPACT_ATOMS: atom_id res chain seq x y z
N MET A 1 17.14 -47.36 28.68
CA MET A 1 16.28 -47.68 29.81
C MET A 1 16.17 -46.44 30.68
N LYS A 2 15.04 -45.83 30.68
CA LYS A 2 14.27 -45.16 31.73
C LYS A 2 13.33 -44.16 31.05
N LYS A 3 12.07 -44.63 30.91
CA LYS A 3 10.88 -43.83 30.58
C LYS A 3 10.58 -42.94 31.77
N MET A 4 10.34 -41.64 31.54
CA MET A 4 9.60 -40.83 32.50
C MET A 4 8.42 -40.21 31.79
N ILE A 5 7.29 -40.69 32.22
CA ILE A 5 5.93 -40.22 31.96
C ILE A 5 5.68 -39.08 32.94
N SER A 6 5.29 -37.93 32.48
CA SER A 6 4.73 -36.87 33.33
C SER A 6 3.37 -36.41 32.83
N ILE A 7 2.50 -36.47 33.78
CA ILE A 7 1.05 -36.48 33.81
C ILE A 7 0.50 -35.05 33.60
N ILE A 8 -0.59 -35.02 32.87
CA ILE A 8 -1.54 -33.97 32.60
C ILE A 8 -2.16 -33.40 33.89
N ALA A 9 -2.27 -32.08 33.99
CA ALA A 9 -3.23 -31.42 34.86
C ALA A 9 -4.17 -30.54 34.06
N VAL A 10 -5.40 -31.00 33.88
CA VAL A 10 -6.55 -30.27 33.39
C VAL A 10 -7.12 -29.45 34.54
N ALA A 11 -7.17 -28.14 34.43
CA ALA A 11 -7.95 -27.28 35.31
C ALA A 11 -9.10 -26.66 34.52
N ALA A 12 -10.28 -27.24 34.73
CA ALA A 12 -11.55 -26.65 34.29
C ALA A 12 -11.95 -25.54 35.28
N LEU A 13 -12.16 -24.34 34.80
CA LEU A 13 -12.78 -23.27 35.58
C LEU A 13 -14.12 -22.92 34.94
N THR A 14 -15.17 -23.41 35.62
CA THR A 14 -16.57 -23.05 35.40
C THR A 14 -16.85 -21.71 36.10
N PHE A 15 -17.35 -20.72 35.36
CA PHE A 15 -17.98 -19.54 35.96
C PHE A 15 -19.46 -19.52 35.65
N ALA A 16 -20.20 -19.50 36.74
CA ALA A 16 -21.65 -19.51 36.81
C ALA A 16 -22.26 -18.15 36.44
N LEU A 17 -23.42 -18.23 35.77
CA LEU A 17 -24.37 -17.13 35.57
C LEU A 17 -24.99 -16.72 36.91
N THR A 18 -25.11 -15.41 37.14
CA THR A 18 -26.08 -14.89 38.12
C THR A 18 -26.93 -13.85 37.41
N ALA A 19 -28.19 -14.16 37.22
CA ALA A 19 -29.27 -13.26 36.82
C ALA A 19 -29.93 -12.67 38.07
N CYS A 20 -30.19 -11.36 38.02
CA CYS A 20 -31.21 -10.65 38.84
C CYS A 20 -31.55 -9.40 37.98
N GLY A 21 -32.73 -9.08 37.51
CA GLY A 21 -34.06 -9.22 38.10
C GLY A 21 -34.44 -7.90 38.75
N GLY A 22 -35.26 -7.07 38.10
CA GLY A 22 -35.79 -5.87 38.70
C GLY A 22 -36.70 -5.09 37.73
N SER A 23 -37.97 -5.40 37.81
CA SER A 23 -39.12 -4.73 37.20
C SER A 23 -39.46 -3.43 37.90
N SER A 24 -40.09 -2.46 37.18
CA SER A 24 -41.36 -1.78 37.53
C SER A 24 -41.50 -0.50 36.71
N GLN A 25 -42.50 -0.48 35.86
CA GLN A 25 -43.80 0.27 35.87
C GLN A 25 -43.65 1.76 35.60
N ALA A 26 -44.14 2.25 34.45
CA ALA A 26 -45.52 2.58 34.07
C ALA A 26 -46.10 3.86 34.67
N ALA A 27 -46.44 4.78 33.79
CA ALA A 27 -47.63 5.64 33.77
C ALA A 27 -47.44 6.71 32.67
N THR A 28 -48.10 6.64 31.54
CA THR A 28 -49.40 7.20 31.16
C THR A 28 -49.59 8.68 31.44
N THR A 29 -49.90 9.39 30.43
CA THR A 29 -51.02 10.24 30.00
C THR A 29 -50.45 11.42 29.24
N ASP A 30 -50.88 11.75 28.15
CA ASP A 30 -52.14 11.97 27.44
C ASP A 30 -52.16 13.41 26.88
N THR A 31 -52.49 13.49 25.61
CA THR A 31 -53.48 14.37 24.98
C THR A 31 -53.11 15.74 24.45
N GLN A 32 -53.47 15.86 23.20
CA GLN A 32 -54.04 16.94 22.37
C GLN A 32 -53.07 17.92 21.72
N ALA A 33 -52.99 17.92 20.41
CA ALA A 33 -53.95 18.30 19.36
C ALA A 33 -54.26 19.78 19.29
N ALA A 34 -53.96 20.34 18.17
CA ALA A 34 -54.68 21.27 17.31
C ALA A 34 -53.72 21.96 16.35
N GLU A 35 -53.75 21.68 15.09
CA GLU A 35 -54.46 22.39 14.04
C GLU A 35 -54.17 23.90 14.01
N ASN A 36 -53.55 24.39 12.97
CA ASN A 36 -54.31 25.03 11.92
C ASN A 36 -53.43 25.76 10.87
N SER A 37 -53.71 25.46 9.61
CA SER A 37 -53.95 26.39 8.52
C SER A 37 -52.78 27.06 7.78
N THR A 38 -52.60 26.59 6.58
CA THR A 38 -52.33 27.34 5.34
C THR A 38 -53.52 28.27 4.99
N PRO A 39 -53.49 29.21 4.06
CA PRO A 39 -52.60 29.56 2.95
C PRO A 39 -52.52 31.08 2.63
N ALA A 40 -51.82 31.45 1.61
CA ALA A 40 -52.05 32.44 0.55
C ALA A 40 -50.73 33.08 0.14
N ALA A 41 -50.21 32.90 -1.03
CA ALA A 41 -50.56 33.32 -2.38
C ALA A 41 -50.16 34.78 -2.69
N VAL A 42 -49.41 34.86 -3.82
CA VAL A 42 -49.33 35.94 -4.82
C VAL A 42 -48.46 37.14 -4.41
N GLU A 43 -47.40 37.44 -5.14
CA GLU A 43 -47.42 38.19 -6.40
C GLU A 43 -46.05 38.23 -7.10
N GLU A 44 -46.15 38.15 -8.33
CA GLU A 44 -45.26 38.34 -9.46
C GLU A 44 -44.79 39.79 -9.55
N GLN A 45 -43.47 40.02 -9.70
CA GLN A 45 -43.02 41.20 -10.45
C GLN A 45 -41.78 40.85 -11.30
N LYS A 46 -42.05 40.94 -12.55
CA LYS A 46 -41.19 40.89 -13.71
C LYS A 46 -40.62 42.31 -13.90
N GLU A 47 -39.30 42.44 -13.91
CA GLU A 47 -38.67 43.59 -14.56
C GLU A 47 -37.42 43.16 -15.30
N THR A 48 -37.51 43.34 -16.55
CA THR A 48 -36.46 43.29 -17.57
C THR A 48 -35.71 44.61 -17.59
N VAL A 49 -34.43 44.56 -17.94
CA VAL A 49 -33.54 45.52 -18.64
C VAL A 49 -32.11 45.25 -18.08
N GLU A 50 -31.04 45.13 -18.76
CA GLU A 50 -30.53 45.44 -20.09
C GLU A 50 -29.06 44.95 -20.14
N VAL A 51 -28.66 44.56 -21.29
CA VAL A 51 -27.31 44.16 -21.72
C VAL A 51 -26.28 45.24 -21.47
N THR A 52 -25.15 44.87 -20.89
CA THR A 52 -23.88 45.50 -21.26
C THR A 52 -22.75 44.47 -21.25
N GLU A 53 -22.21 44.30 -22.41
CA GLU A 53 -21.02 43.61 -22.84
C GLU A 53 -19.75 44.26 -22.23
N GLN A 54 -18.87 43.44 -21.67
CA GLN A 54 -17.39 43.63 -21.69
C GLN A 54 -16.74 42.35 -21.15
N THR A 55 -16.25 41.55 -22.03
CA THR A 55 -14.90 41.22 -22.50
C THR A 55 -13.79 41.12 -21.43
N GLU A 56 -13.11 39.96 -21.52
CA GLU A 56 -11.81 39.58 -20.97
C GLU A 56 -11.72 39.17 -19.51
N THR A 57 -11.53 37.93 -19.24
CA THR A 57 -10.23 37.25 -19.22
C THR A 57 -10.39 35.75 -19.03
N GLN A 58 -9.93 34.98 -19.93
CA GLN A 58 -9.42 33.65 -19.82
C GLN A 58 -7.95 33.71 -20.32
N PRO A 59 -7.02 32.83 -20.06
CA PRO A 59 -7.09 31.46 -19.52
C PRO A 59 -5.89 31.12 -18.61
N GLU A 60 -6.10 30.36 -17.57
CA GLU A 60 -4.98 29.77 -16.82
C GLU A 60 -5.06 28.23 -16.66
N ALA A 61 -6.13 27.63 -17.16
CA ALA A 61 -6.31 26.16 -17.06
C ALA A 61 -5.79 25.34 -18.25
N ALA A 62 -5.24 26.00 -19.28
CA ALA A 62 -4.78 25.33 -20.51
C ALA A 62 -3.25 25.11 -20.59
N GLN A 63 -2.47 25.60 -19.63
CA GLN A 63 -1.03 25.42 -19.61
C GLN A 63 -0.54 24.29 -18.72
N GLU A 64 -1.30 23.87 -17.72
CA GLU A 64 -0.92 22.71 -16.88
C GLU A 64 -1.12 21.37 -17.59
N ALA A 65 -2.16 21.25 -18.44
CA ALA A 65 -2.39 20.02 -19.19
C ALA A 65 -1.35 19.70 -20.28
N LYS A 66 -0.60 20.71 -20.75
CA LYS A 66 0.45 20.51 -21.76
C LYS A 66 1.83 20.18 -21.16
N GLN A 67 2.07 20.47 -19.91
CA GLN A 67 3.31 20.11 -19.23
C GLN A 67 3.26 18.66 -18.71
N GLU A 68 2.09 18.14 -18.41
CA GLU A 68 1.93 16.74 -17.96
C GLU A 68 2.08 15.75 -19.14
N GLU A 69 1.64 16.13 -20.35
CA GLU A 69 1.78 15.27 -21.54
C GLU A 69 3.24 15.19 -22.03
N ALA A 70 4.05 16.25 -21.84
CA ALA A 70 5.46 16.24 -22.18
C ALA A 70 6.34 15.46 -21.17
N ALA A 71 5.89 15.32 -19.92
CA ALA A 71 6.57 14.50 -18.91
C ALA A 71 6.28 13.01 -19.07
N GLN A 72 5.15 12.65 -19.69
CA GLN A 72 4.79 11.25 -19.95
C GLN A 72 5.49 10.67 -21.18
N GLU A 73 5.83 11.48 -22.17
CA GLU A 73 6.52 11.01 -23.38
C GLU A 73 8.03 10.78 -23.15
N GLN A 74 8.64 11.39 -22.14
CA GLN A 74 10.05 11.14 -21.77
C GLN A 74 10.24 9.93 -20.83
N ALA A 75 9.18 9.44 -20.20
CA ALA A 75 9.27 8.26 -19.31
C ALA A 75 9.23 6.93 -20.08
N GLN A 76 8.95 6.94 -21.37
CA GLN A 76 8.77 5.74 -22.18
C GLN A 76 10.01 5.36 -23.02
N GLU A 77 11.03 6.20 -23.08
CA GLU A 77 12.21 5.96 -23.92
C GLU A 77 13.50 5.58 -23.18
N THR A 78 13.44 5.39 -21.86
CA THR A 78 14.55 4.79 -21.10
C THR A 78 14.12 3.49 -20.43
N ALA A 79 13.61 2.55 -21.24
CA ALA A 79 13.71 1.14 -20.92
C ALA A 79 15.16 0.73 -21.12
N ALA A 80 16.05 1.15 -20.24
CA ALA A 80 17.36 0.58 -20.11
C ALA A 80 17.16 -0.89 -19.75
N GLU A 81 17.67 -1.75 -20.59
CA GLU A 81 17.76 -3.20 -20.42
C GLU A 81 18.19 -3.52 -18.98
N PRO A 82 17.42 -4.30 -18.20
CA PRO A 82 17.83 -4.67 -16.86
C PRO A 82 19.08 -5.54 -16.99
N ALA A 83 20.19 -5.03 -16.53
CA ALA A 83 21.39 -5.83 -16.33
C ALA A 83 21.06 -6.89 -15.28
N SER A 84 20.62 -8.05 -15.74
CA SER A 84 20.56 -9.26 -14.94
C SER A 84 21.95 -9.87 -14.96
N GLU A 85 22.83 -9.36 -14.14
CA GLU A 85 24.06 -10.06 -13.81
C GLU A 85 23.75 -11.06 -12.70
N THR A 86 23.99 -12.32 -12.98
CA THR A 86 24.09 -13.37 -11.95
C THR A 86 25.18 -12.93 -10.99
N PRO A 87 24.94 -12.89 -9.64
CA PRO A 87 25.93 -12.39 -8.71
C PRO A 87 27.22 -13.19 -8.86
N ALA A 88 28.30 -12.50 -9.22
CA ALA A 88 29.65 -13.04 -9.11
C ALA A 88 29.99 -13.12 -7.61
N ALA A 89 30.62 -14.20 -7.17
CA ALA A 89 30.81 -14.67 -5.80
C ALA A 89 31.60 -13.73 -4.85
N ASP A 90 31.53 -12.42 -5.01
CA ASP A 90 32.30 -11.46 -4.17
C ASP A 90 31.52 -10.15 -3.90
N HIS A 91 30.20 -10.12 -4.10
CA HIS A 91 29.37 -8.96 -3.81
C HIS A 91 28.66 -9.07 -2.47
N ALA A 92 28.39 -7.92 -1.86
CA ALA A 92 27.65 -7.83 -0.61
C ALA A 92 26.41 -8.72 -0.69
N ALA A 93 26.23 -9.57 0.29
CA ALA A 93 25.12 -10.51 0.43
C ALA A 93 23.75 -9.80 0.58
N VAL A 94 23.57 -8.68 -0.09
CA VAL A 94 22.41 -7.76 -0.02
C VAL A 94 21.73 -7.65 -1.38
N LEU A 95 20.43 -7.88 -1.37
CA LEU A 95 19.53 -7.64 -2.50
C LEU A 95 18.54 -6.53 -2.15
N VAL A 96 18.27 -5.62 -3.08
CA VAL A 96 17.18 -4.67 -2.99
C VAL A 96 16.13 -5.04 -4.04
N ALA A 97 15.15 -5.82 -3.63
CA ALA A 97 14.02 -6.22 -4.47
C ALA A 97 12.88 -5.21 -4.29
N PHE A 98 12.26 -4.76 -5.37
CA PHE A 98 11.19 -3.76 -5.25
C PHE A 98 10.17 -3.85 -6.38
N PHE A 99 8.93 -3.44 -6.09
CA PHE A 99 7.89 -3.15 -7.06
C PHE A 99 7.65 -1.64 -7.09
N SER A 100 7.56 -1.07 -8.29
CA SER A 100 7.30 0.36 -8.48
C SER A 100 6.47 0.62 -9.72
N ALA A 101 5.21 1.04 -9.57
CA ALA A 101 4.34 1.33 -10.70
C ALA A 101 4.55 2.74 -11.31
N THR A 102 5.09 3.69 -10.53
CA THR A 102 5.24 5.11 -10.93
C THR A 102 6.67 5.63 -10.75
N GLY A 103 7.64 4.77 -10.45
CA GLY A 103 9.04 5.15 -10.27
C GLY A 103 9.42 5.62 -8.86
N THR A 104 8.45 5.99 -7.99
CA THR A 104 8.77 6.53 -6.66
C THR A 104 9.52 5.52 -5.77
N THR A 105 9.03 4.29 -5.67
CA THR A 105 9.69 3.23 -4.89
C THR A 105 11.04 2.86 -5.51
N LYS A 106 11.13 2.85 -6.85
CA LYS A 106 12.37 2.62 -7.59
C LYS A 106 13.46 3.60 -7.15
N GLY A 107 13.17 4.91 -7.14
CA GLY A 107 14.15 5.92 -6.72
C GLY A 107 14.64 5.74 -5.29
N VAL A 108 13.81 5.22 -4.37
CA VAL A 108 14.24 4.87 -3.00
C VAL A 108 15.08 3.59 -3.00
N ALA A 109 14.69 2.57 -3.76
CA ALA A 109 15.43 1.31 -3.89
C ALA A 109 16.85 1.53 -4.45
N GLU A 110 16.99 2.37 -5.47
CA GLU A 110 18.28 2.74 -6.05
C GLU A 110 19.21 3.40 -5.01
N LYS A 111 18.68 4.28 -4.17
CA LYS A 111 19.45 4.89 -3.07
C LYS A 111 19.84 3.87 -2.00
N ILE A 112 18.96 2.95 -1.62
CA ILE A 112 19.29 1.86 -0.68
C ILE A 112 20.40 0.98 -1.27
N ALA A 113 20.31 0.63 -2.55
CA ALA A 113 21.35 -0.14 -3.23
C ALA A 113 22.69 0.61 -3.25
N SER A 114 22.67 1.94 -3.53
CA SER A 114 23.86 2.79 -3.47
C SER A 114 24.52 2.78 -2.08
N VAL A 115 23.71 2.90 -1.02
CA VAL A 115 24.20 2.94 0.38
C VAL A 115 24.74 1.57 0.85
N THR A 116 24.09 0.48 0.43
CA THR A 116 24.42 -0.88 0.89
C THR A 116 25.43 -1.58 -0.02
N GLY A 117 25.62 -1.11 -1.24
CA GLY A 117 26.34 -1.83 -2.29
C GLY A 117 25.59 -3.07 -2.78
N GLY A 118 24.27 -3.16 -2.53
CA GLY A 118 23.44 -4.31 -2.87
C GLY A 118 23.00 -4.34 -4.35
N ASP A 119 22.65 -5.52 -4.81
CA ASP A 119 22.10 -5.73 -6.15
C ASP A 119 20.65 -5.25 -6.21
N LEU A 120 20.23 -4.74 -7.38
CA LEU A 120 18.84 -4.31 -7.63
C LEU A 120 18.06 -5.38 -8.38
N TYR A 121 16.83 -5.65 -7.94
CA TYR A 121 15.88 -6.49 -8.66
C TYR A 121 14.50 -5.83 -8.70
N GLU A 122 14.06 -5.47 -9.90
CA GLU A 122 12.73 -4.89 -10.10
C GLU A 122 11.69 -6.00 -10.32
N ILE A 123 10.69 -6.05 -9.45
CA ILE A 123 9.52 -6.92 -9.58
C ILE A 123 8.58 -6.25 -10.59
N LEU A 124 8.57 -6.72 -11.81
CA LEU A 124 7.71 -6.22 -12.87
C LEU A 124 6.44 -7.07 -12.95
N ALA A 125 5.29 -6.42 -13.12
CA ALA A 125 4.07 -7.15 -13.48
C ALA A 125 4.20 -7.67 -14.91
N ALA A 126 3.69 -8.88 -15.18
CA ALA A 126 3.66 -9.44 -16.53
C ALA A 126 2.86 -8.56 -17.50
N GLU A 127 1.82 -7.91 -16.99
CA GLU A 127 1.08 -6.84 -17.65
C GLU A 127 1.35 -5.54 -16.90
N PRO A 128 2.09 -4.57 -17.47
CA PRO A 128 2.37 -3.30 -16.82
C PRO A 128 1.09 -2.57 -16.41
N TYR A 129 1.13 -1.88 -15.28
CA TYR A 129 0.00 -1.06 -14.83
C TYR A 129 -0.03 0.25 -15.62
N THR A 130 -1.18 0.54 -16.23
CA THR A 130 -1.44 1.82 -16.89
C THR A 130 -1.96 2.85 -15.89
N SER A 131 -2.02 4.13 -16.29
CA SER A 131 -2.63 5.18 -15.46
C SER A 131 -4.10 4.87 -15.12
N ALA A 132 -4.84 4.23 -16.03
CA ALA A 132 -6.21 3.80 -15.78
C ALA A 132 -6.27 2.69 -14.72
N ASP A 133 -5.33 1.75 -14.72
CA ASP A 133 -5.24 0.68 -13.73
C ASP A 133 -4.93 1.21 -12.33
N LEU A 134 -4.27 2.34 -12.23
CA LEU A 134 -3.85 2.98 -10.97
C LEU A 134 -4.84 4.05 -10.48
N ASN A 135 -5.98 4.23 -11.14
CA ASN A 135 -6.96 5.25 -10.76
C ASN A 135 -7.69 4.87 -9.46
N TYR A 136 -7.30 5.48 -8.35
CA TYR A 136 -7.90 5.30 -7.02
C TYR A 136 -9.36 5.74 -6.93
N ASN A 137 -9.83 6.62 -7.83
CA ASN A 137 -11.20 7.08 -7.86
C ASN A 137 -12.13 6.11 -8.61
N ASP A 138 -11.56 5.19 -9.38
CA ASP A 138 -12.33 4.15 -10.09
C ASP A 138 -12.31 2.84 -9.30
N ARG A 139 -13.49 2.45 -8.78
CA ARG A 139 -13.68 1.17 -8.08
C ARG A 139 -13.47 -0.04 -9.00
N ASN A 140 -13.46 0.17 -10.31
CA ASN A 140 -13.27 -0.86 -11.31
C ASN A 140 -11.83 -0.91 -11.85
N SER A 141 -10.96 0.01 -11.43
CA SER A 141 -9.55 -0.03 -11.81
C SER A 141 -8.92 -1.37 -11.39
N ARG A 142 -7.90 -1.80 -12.12
CA ARG A 142 -7.21 -3.06 -11.86
C ARG A 142 -6.63 -3.10 -10.44
N ALA A 143 -5.91 -2.07 -10.04
CA ALA A 143 -5.32 -1.99 -8.71
C ALA A 143 -6.38 -2.04 -7.60
N THR A 144 -7.55 -1.38 -7.78
CA THR A 144 -8.66 -1.46 -6.81
C THR A 144 -9.21 -2.88 -6.70
N LYS A 145 -9.42 -3.56 -7.83
CA LYS A 145 -9.93 -4.95 -7.85
C LYS A 145 -8.96 -5.90 -7.17
N GLU A 146 -7.66 -5.80 -7.50
CA GLU A 146 -6.62 -6.62 -6.91
C GLU A 146 -6.54 -6.41 -5.38
N GLN A 147 -6.57 -5.16 -4.90
CA GLN A 147 -6.51 -4.88 -3.46
C GLN A 147 -7.75 -5.37 -2.70
N ASN A 148 -8.91 -5.36 -3.31
CA ASN A 148 -10.14 -5.87 -2.71
C ASN A 148 -10.20 -7.41 -2.68
N ASP A 149 -9.41 -8.09 -3.50
CA ASP A 149 -9.32 -9.54 -3.54
C ASP A 149 -8.02 -10.02 -2.86
N LYS A 150 -8.15 -10.51 -1.64
CA LYS A 150 -7.01 -11.05 -0.87
C LYS A 150 -6.36 -12.28 -1.51
N SER A 151 -7.04 -12.93 -2.46
CA SER A 151 -6.53 -14.08 -3.21
C SER A 151 -5.89 -13.70 -4.55
N ALA A 152 -5.98 -12.43 -4.95
CA ALA A 152 -5.36 -11.97 -6.18
C ALA A 152 -3.84 -12.20 -6.16
N ARG A 153 -3.32 -12.77 -7.25
CA ARG A 153 -1.89 -13.02 -7.45
C ARG A 153 -1.50 -12.57 -8.85
N PRO A 154 -1.26 -11.24 -9.03
CA PRO A 154 -0.79 -10.72 -10.31
C PRO A 154 0.50 -11.42 -10.74
N ALA A 155 0.56 -11.81 -12.01
CA ALA A 155 1.72 -12.52 -12.54
C ALA A 155 2.95 -11.61 -12.61
N ILE A 156 4.11 -12.16 -12.26
CA ILE A 156 5.41 -11.50 -12.34
C ILE A 156 6.01 -11.73 -13.72
N GLY A 157 6.42 -10.65 -14.39
CA GLY A 157 7.06 -10.67 -15.71
C GLY A 157 8.57 -10.47 -15.66
N SER A 158 9.16 -10.20 -14.49
CA SER A 158 10.61 -10.11 -14.33
C SER A 158 11.28 -11.45 -14.63
N LYS A 159 12.56 -11.41 -14.99
CA LYS A 159 13.40 -12.61 -15.12
C LYS A 159 13.42 -13.39 -13.81
N GLU A 160 13.65 -14.70 -13.88
CA GLU A 160 13.80 -15.55 -12.70
C GLU A 160 14.95 -15.04 -11.84
N LEU A 161 14.72 -15.00 -10.52
CA LEU A 161 15.69 -14.57 -9.52
C LEU A 161 16.21 -15.79 -8.76
N SER A 162 17.51 -15.88 -8.56
CA SER A 162 18.10 -16.78 -7.56
C SER A 162 18.35 -15.99 -6.29
N LEU A 163 17.94 -16.53 -5.15
CA LEU A 163 18.26 -15.96 -3.83
C LEU A 163 19.54 -16.55 -3.22
N GLU A 164 20.22 -17.44 -3.95
CA GLU A 164 21.48 -18.05 -3.49
C GLU A 164 22.57 -17.00 -3.30
N GLY A 165 23.22 -17.01 -2.14
CA GLY A 165 24.27 -16.07 -1.80
C GLY A 165 23.79 -14.79 -1.09
N TYR A 166 22.50 -14.48 -1.14
CA TYR A 166 21.97 -13.34 -0.38
C TYR A 166 21.66 -13.71 1.07
N THR A 167 22.01 -12.83 1.98
CA THR A 167 21.71 -12.95 3.42
C THR A 167 20.75 -11.86 3.90
N THR A 168 20.63 -10.78 3.12
CA THR A 168 19.75 -9.64 3.45
C THR A 168 18.98 -9.20 2.20
N ILE A 169 17.69 -9.02 2.34
CA ILE A 169 16.83 -8.49 1.28
C ILE A 169 16.08 -7.26 1.81
N TYR A 170 16.31 -6.10 1.19
CA TYR A 170 15.41 -4.96 1.32
C TYR A 170 14.27 -5.13 0.33
N LEU A 171 13.03 -5.20 0.83
CA LEU A 171 11.84 -5.45 -0.01
C LEU A 171 10.98 -4.19 -0.08
N GLY A 172 10.96 -3.53 -1.24
CA GLY A 172 10.36 -2.23 -1.46
C GLY A 172 9.04 -2.26 -2.21
N PHE A 173 8.06 -1.44 -1.78
CA PHE A 173 6.75 -1.35 -2.43
C PHE A 173 6.03 -0.02 -2.13
N PRO A 174 5.12 0.43 -3.01
CA PRO A 174 4.20 1.52 -2.69
C PRO A 174 3.08 1.01 -1.78
N ILE A 175 2.48 1.88 -0.96
CA ILE A 175 1.26 1.52 -0.24
C ILE A 175 0.04 1.76 -1.12
N TRP A 176 -0.74 0.70 -1.37
CA TRP A 176 -2.02 0.73 -2.06
C TRP A 176 -3.15 0.37 -1.10
N TRP A 177 -4.13 1.28 -0.90
CA TRP A 177 -5.24 1.09 0.04
C TRP A 177 -4.81 0.64 1.45
N GLY A 178 -3.65 1.12 1.91
CA GLY A 178 -3.14 0.85 3.26
C GLY A 178 -2.36 -0.46 3.42
N GLU A 179 -2.14 -1.21 2.35
CA GLU A 179 -1.43 -2.49 2.33
C GLU A 179 -0.40 -2.56 1.18
N GLU A 180 0.37 -3.64 1.14
CA GLU A 180 1.23 -4.02 0.02
C GLU A 180 0.40 -4.33 -1.24
N PRO A 181 0.89 -4.00 -2.46
CA PRO A 181 0.27 -4.47 -3.70
C PRO A 181 0.30 -6.00 -3.82
N ARG A 182 -0.76 -6.62 -4.32
CA ARG A 182 -0.89 -8.08 -4.39
C ARG A 182 0.20 -8.80 -5.20
N ILE A 183 0.94 -8.09 -6.03
CA ILE A 183 2.11 -8.65 -6.71
C ILE A 183 3.24 -9.00 -5.71
N LEU A 184 3.33 -8.31 -4.57
CA LEU A 184 4.27 -8.66 -3.49
C LEU A 184 3.87 -9.98 -2.84
N ASP A 185 2.56 -10.26 -2.68
CA ASP A 185 2.08 -11.56 -2.20
C ASP A 185 2.53 -12.67 -3.15
N THR A 186 2.41 -12.46 -4.47
CA THR A 186 2.93 -13.40 -5.48
C THR A 186 4.44 -13.61 -5.34
N PHE A 187 5.19 -12.52 -5.10
CA PHE A 187 6.64 -12.59 -4.98
C PHE A 187 7.06 -13.39 -3.75
N VAL A 188 6.52 -13.07 -2.58
CA VAL A 188 6.95 -13.72 -1.34
C VAL A 188 6.52 -15.18 -1.25
N GLU A 189 5.42 -15.56 -1.89
CA GLU A 189 5.00 -16.98 -1.99
C GLU A 189 5.86 -17.80 -2.97
N LYS A 190 6.53 -17.12 -3.90
CA LYS A 190 7.32 -17.79 -4.95
C LYS A 190 8.71 -18.22 -4.46
N TYR A 191 9.31 -17.50 -3.54
CA TYR A 191 10.71 -17.69 -3.12
C TYR A 191 10.81 -18.22 -1.69
N ASN A 192 11.89 -18.97 -1.42
CA ASN A 192 12.24 -19.43 -0.07
C ASN A 192 13.27 -18.47 0.53
N PHE A 193 12.95 -17.92 1.69
CA PHE A 193 13.78 -16.94 2.41
C PHE A 193 14.55 -17.57 3.59
N ASP A 194 14.67 -18.88 3.68
CA ASP A 194 15.42 -19.53 4.76
C ASP A 194 16.86 -19.02 4.85
N GLY A 195 17.25 -18.56 6.04
CA GLY A 195 18.58 -17.99 6.29
C GLY A 195 18.73 -16.53 5.83
N ILE A 196 17.68 -15.91 5.30
CA ILE A 196 17.69 -14.53 4.80
C ILE A 196 16.95 -13.62 5.79
N THR A 197 17.53 -12.45 6.06
CA THR A 197 16.85 -11.36 6.76
C THR A 197 16.13 -10.48 5.75
N VAL A 198 14.81 -10.34 5.88
CA VAL A 198 13.99 -9.50 5.02
C VAL A 198 13.61 -8.22 5.75
N ILE A 199 13.86 -7.09 5.13
CA ILE A 199 13.65 -5.76 5.68
C ILE A 199 12.70 -5.00 4.75
N PRO A 200 11.40 -4.96 5.05
CA PRO A 200 10.44 -4.25 4.24
C PRO A 200 10.65 -2.73 4.29
N PHE A 201 10.46 -2.06 3.16
CA PHE A 201 10.31 -0.60 3.13
C PHE A 201 9.19 -0.20 2.17
N CYS A 202 8.53 0.90 2.47
CA CYS A 202 7.47 1.35 1.58
C CYS A 202 7.56 2.83 1.24
N THR A 203 6.93 3.20 0.15
CA THR A 203 6.70 4.61 -0.22
C THR A 203 5.22 4.93 -0.19
N SER A 204 4.88 6.09 0.37
CA SER A 204 3.51 6.58 0.39
C SER A 204 3.47 8.09 0.58
N GLY A 205 2.34 8.72 0.22
CA GLY A 205 2.09 10.12 0.49
C GLY A 205 1.87 10.48 1.96
N GLY A 206 1.70 9.47 2.85
CA GLY A 206 1.44 9.72 4.27
C GLY A 206 1.10 8.48 5.09
N SER A 207 0.60 7.41 4.46
CA SER A 207 0.29 6.16 5.14
C SER A 207 1.59 5.45 5.54
N GLY A 208 1.68 4.95 6.77
CA GLY A 208 2.77 4.08 7.21
C GLY A 208 2.73 2.72 6.54
N ILE A 209 3.73 1.89 6.82
CA ILE A 209 3.86 0.52 6.28
C ILE A 209 2.74 -0.43 6.77
N GLY A 210 2.12 -0.09 7.91
CA GLY A 210 0.98 -0.81 8.47
C GLY A 210 1.30 -2.27 8.78
N ARG A 211 0.48 -3.18 8.26
CA ARG A 211 0.62 -4.63 8.46
C ARG A 211 1.28 -5.35 7.28
N SER A 212 1.79 -4.62 6.30
CA SER A 212 2.35 -5.21 5.09
C SER A 212 3.50 -6.18 5.38
N GLY A 213 4.45 -5.82 6.27
CA GLY A 213 5.53 -6.70 6.69
C GLY A 213 5.00 -8.04 7.26
N PRO A 214 4.22 -8.02 8.35
CA PRO A 214 3.60 -9.24 8.92
C PRO A 214 2.73 -10.04 7.96
N ASN A 215 2.04 -9.40 7.02
CA ASN A 215 1.25 -10.11 6.01
C ASN A 215 2.17 -10.91 5.07
N MET A 216 3.21 -10.25 4.52
CA MET A 216 4.18 -10.88 3.63
C MET A 216 4.99 -11.97 4.33
N GLU A 217 5.43 -11.76 5.59
CA GLU A 217 6.09 -12.78 6.42
C GLU A 217 5.26 -14.05 6.53
N LYS A 218 3.97 -13.89 6.84
CA LYS A 218 3.04 -15.01 6.94
C LYS A 218 2.88 -15.77 5.62
N LEU A 219 2.87 -15.06 4.49
CA LEU A 219 2.74 -15.67 3.16
C LEU A 219 4.03 -16.36 2.72
N ALA A 220 5.18 -15.75 3.00
CA ALA A 220 6.49 -16.32 2.72
C ALA A 220 6.76 -17.61 3.50
N GLY A 221 6.30 -17.68 4.76
CA GLY A 221 6.46 -18.84 5.64
C GLY A 221 7.92 -19.17 5.99
N SER A 222 8.87 -18.33 5.61
CA SER A 222 10.31 -18.51 5.83
C SER A 222 11.03 -17.17 5.96
N GLY A 223 12.30 -17.19 6.39
CA GLY A 223 13.12 -15.99 6.60
C GLY A 223 12.95 -15.36 7.99
N THR A 224 13.82 -14.38 8.27
CA THR A 224 13.73 -13.52 9.45
C THR A 224 13.27 -12.15 9.01
N TRP A 225 12.09 -11.73 9.42
CA TRP A 225 11.49 -10.48 9.01
C TRP A 225 11.68 -9.42 10.09
N LEU A 226 12.23 -8.27 9.70
CA LEU A 226 12.37 -7.11 10.59
C LEU A 226 11.22 -6.14 10.40
N ASP A 227 11.05 -5.25 11.37
CA ASP A 227 10.13 -4.12 11.23
C ASP A 227 10.55 -3.25 10.05
N GLY A 228 9.58 -2.91 9.22
CA GLY A 228 9.82 -2.11 8.03
C GLY A 228 9.65 -0.61 8.31
N GLU A 229 10.11 0.21 7.36
CA GLU A 229 10.03 1.67 7.45
C GLU A 229 9.32 2.27 6.22
N ARG A 230 8.71 3.43 6.43
CA ARG A 230 8.05 4.20 5.37
C ARG A 230 8.90 5.41 4.99
N PHE A 231 9.14 5.58 3.70
CA PHE A 231 9.87 6.74 3.16
C PHE A 231 9.02 7.59 2.23
N SER A 232 9.36 8.88 2.15
CA SER A 232 8.90 9.70 1.04
C SER A 232 9.79 9.45 -0.18
N GLY A 233 9.29 9.73 -1.39
CA GLY A 233 10.12 9.63 -2.60
C GLY A 233 11.34 10.57 -2.61
N SER A 234 11.31 11.61 -1.75
CA SER A 234 12.39 12.60 -1.61
C SER A 234 13.38 12.28 -0.48
N VAL A 235 13.30 11.09 0.16
CA VAL A 235 14.22 10.69 1.22
C VAL A 235 15.67 10.81 0.78
N SER A 236 16.54 11.32 1.66
CA SER A 236 17.97 11.47 1.39
C SER A 236 18.73 10.15 1.62
N GLU A 237 19.90 10.02 1.01
CA GLU A 237 20.80 8.87 1.28
C GLU A 237 21.29 8.86 2.72
N ASP A 238 21.54 10.01 3.34
CA ASP A 238 21.97 10.11 4.74
C ASP A 238 20.89 9.59 5.70
N GLU A 239 19.60 9.87 5.42
CA GLU A 239 18.49 9.35 6.21
C GLU A 239 18.36 7.84 6.05
N LEU A 240 18.47 7.32 4.82
CA LEU A 240 18.49 5.88 4.56
C LEU A 240 19.69 5.19 5.21
N LYS A 241 20.85 5.78 5.15
CA LYS A 241 22.04 5.27 5.82
C LYS A 241 21.86 5.17 7.32
N SER A 242 21.32 6.21 7.95
CA SER A 242 21.03 6.23 9.38
C SER A 242 20.02 5.15 9.78
N TRP A 243 18.99 4.94 8.97
CA TRP A 243 18.02 3.87 9.17
C TRP A 243 18.68 2.48 9.06
N ILE A 244 19.47 2.24 8.00
CA ILE A 244 20.16 0.96 7.78
C ILE A 244 21.14 0.65 8.93
N GLU A 245 21.88 1.64 9.42
CA GLU A 245 22.77 1.49 10.56
C GLU A 245 22.04 1.17 11.87
N GLY A 246 20.80 1.64 12.01
CA GLY A 246 19.93 1.37 13.15
C GLY A 246 19.32 -0.04 13.17
N LEU A 247 19.35 -0.77 12.07
CA LEU A 247 18.82 -2.14 11.96
C LEU A 247 19.72 -3.24 12.56
N LYS A 248 20.88 -2.89 13.13
CA LYS A 248 21.90 -3.80 13.65
C LYS A 248 21.60 -4.26 15.07
#